data_537343ca5a28cba000d16a9e13ee6e0f
#
_entry.id   537343ca5a28cba000d16a9e13ee6e0f
#
_cell.length_a   1.000
_cell.length_b   1.000
_cell.length_c   1.000
_cell.angle_alpha   90.00
_cell.angle_beta   90.00
_cell.angle_gamma   90.00
#
_symmetry.space_group_name_H-M   'P 1'
#
loop_
_entity.id
_entity.type
_entity.pdbx_description
1 polymer ?
#
loop_
_entity_poly.entity_id
_entity_poly.type
_entity_poly.pdbx_seq_one_letter_code
_entity_poly.pdbx_strand_id
1 'polypeptide(L)'
;MKPIQTQNKRTNKTYAPCRGNYHNMFPTTIFHGQVNLNHKEVANHCRDIVSQLDKGDRLTEYTTYFDHDAREQTHKQSWYNTFANQMKDTYVEFCRTQYNINFEDVTRQDIHFFAWVNVYNEPHSHEVHNHVKSRLSGTYYVATDDASEPIKFWNPNMSALHSQSGNDEEIRPENSQFEFTGLQQTDFKFYPNSGEFLLWPSYLMHSVPQGHPRENESYERISISFNLQHAEDLESYHHGTPFDYGVLT
;
A
#
# COMPACT_ATOMS: atom_id res chain seq x y z
N MET A 1 -30.37 63.97 -18.12
CA MET A 1 -30.55 62.53 -18.37
C MET A 1 -30.10 61.75 -17.18
N LYS A 2 -31.02 61.07 -16.44
CA LYS A 2 -30.64 60.20 -15.30
C LYS A 2 -30.36 58.81 -15.85
N PRO A 3 -29.36 58.09 -15.35
CA PRO A 3 -29.09 56.74 -15.81
C PRO A 3 -30.16 55.77 -15.27
N ILE A 4 -30.67 54.94 -16.14
CA ILE A 4 -31.63 53.87 -15.83
C ILE A 4 -30.83 52.75 -15.12
N GLN A 5 -31.09 52.58 -13.81
CA GLN A 5 -30.61 51.41 -13.09
C GLN A 5 -31.54 50.22 -13.39
N THR A 6 -31.10 49.33 -14.26
CA THR A 6 -31.73 48.03 -14.43
C THR A 6 -31.35 47.13 -13.26
N GLN A 7 -32.20 47.02 -12.26
CA GLN A 7 -32.13 45.98 -11.25
C GLN A 7 -32.48 44.63 -11.88
N ASN A 8 -31.44 43.84 -12.17
CA ASN A 8 -31.62 42.42 -12.49
C ASN A 8 -32.00 41.69 -11.17
N LYS A 9 -33.28 41.54 -10.92
CA LYS A 9 -33.79 40.62 -9.90
C LYS A 9 -33.48 39.19 -10.36
N ARG A 10 -32.33 38.65 -9.95
CA ARG A 10 -32.13 37.19 -9.98
C ARG A 10 -33.14 36.57 -9.03
N THR A 11 -34.21 36.01 -9.58
CA THR A 11 -35.09 35.14 -8.81
C THR A 11 -34.32 33.90 -8.50
N ASN A 12 -33.90 33.73 -7.23
CA ASN A 12 -33.34 32.47 -6.72
C ASN A 12 -34.50 31.43 -6.72
N LYS A 13 -34.73 30.82 -7.87
CA LYS A 13 -35.57 29.62 -7.93
C LYS A 13 -34.72 28.46 -7.41
N THR A 14 -34.96 28.03 -6.17
CA THR A 14 -34.48 26.77 -5.66
C THR A 14 -35.26 25.65 -6.34
N TYR A 15 -34.57 24.91 -7.18
CA TYR A 15 -35.12 23.68 -7.75
C TYR A 15 -34.84 22.52 -6.80
N ALA A 16 -35.87 21.71 -6.54
CA ALA A 16 -35.64 20.46 -5.81
C ALA A 16 -34.76 19.53 -6.67
N PRO A 17 -33.76 18.85 -6.07
CA PRO A 17 -32.90 17.92 -6.80
C PRO A 17 -33.72 16.76 -7.36
N CYS A 18 -33.34 16.27 -8.53
CA CYS A 18 -33.96 15.08 -9.11
C CYS A 18 -33.74 13.88 -8.16
N ARG A 19 -34.76 13.01 -8.10
CA ARG A 19 -34.60 11.73 -7.40
C ARG A 19 -33.75 10.80 -8.25
N GLY A 20 -32.76 10.14 -7.62
CA GLY A 20 -31.87 9.20 -8.28
C GLY A 20 -31.06 8.40 -7.27
N ASN A 21 -30.31 7.42 -7.75
CA ASN A 21 -29.40 6.60 -6.96
C ASN A 21 -27.96 6.97 -7.30
N TYR A 22 -27.09 6.91 -6.30
CA TYR A 22 -25.64 7.05 -6.48
C TYR A 22 -25.05 5.65 -6.70
N HIS A 23 -24.22 5.52 -7.72
CA HIS A 23 -23.48 4.28 -8.00
C HIS A 23 -22.00 4.58 -7.96
N ASN A 24 -21.26 3.86 -7.11
CA ASN A 24 -19.80 3.92 -7.09
C ASN A 24 -19.28 3.07 -8.26
N MET A 25 -18.64 3.73 -9.23
CA MET A 25 -18.05 3.05 -10.39
C MET A 25 -16.52 3.04 -10.23
N PHE A 26 -15.92 1.84 -10.35
CA PHE A 26 -14.48 1.62 -10.28
C PHE A 26 -13.81 2.06 -8.95
N PRO A 27 -14.37 1.75 -7.78
CA PRO A 27 -13.69 2.01 -6.52
C PRO A 27 -12.44 1.13 -6.41
N THR A 28 -11.35 1.70 -5.90
CA THR A 28 -10.17 0.93 -5.52
C THR A 28 -10.19 0.68 -4.02
N THR A 29 -10.23 -0.59 -3.62
CA THR A 29 -10.27 -0.96 -2.20
C THR A 29 -8.86 -1.17 -1.67
N ILE A 30 -8.55 -0.55 -0.52
CA ILE A 30 -7.37 -0.82 0.30
C ILE A 30 -7.87 -1.38 1.63
N PHE A 31 -7.34 -2.54 2.03
CA PHE A 31 -7.62 -3.11 3.35
C PHE A 31 -6.59 -2.61 4.35
N HIS A 32 -7.05 -2.18 5.51
CA HIS A 32 -6.23 -1.78 6.64
C HIS A 32 -6.56 -2.66 7.85
N GLY A 33 -5.54 -3.27 8.44
CA GLY A 33 -5.69 -4.17 9.57
C GLY A 33 -4.48 -4.17 10.50
N GLN A 34 -4.54 -5.04 11.51
CA GLN A 34 -3.46 -5.24 12.47
C GLN A 34 -2.95 -6.68 12.42
N VAL A 35 -1.65 -6.86 12.55
CA VAL A 35 -1.00 -8.16 12.61
C VAL A 35 -0.92 -8.60 14.08
N ASN A 36 -1.36 -9.82 14.35
CA ASN A 36 -1.31 -10.38 15.70
C ASN A 36 0.02 -11.14 15.93
N LEU A 37 1.07 -10.39 16.22
CA LEU A 37 2.42 -10.91 16.49
C LEU A 37 3.10 -10.12 17.63
N ASN A 38 4.19 -10.65 18.15
CA ASN A 38 5.10 -9.90 19.00
C ASN A 38 5.98 -8.98 18.14
N HIS A 39 5.56 -7.73 17.94
CA HIS A 39 6.24 -6.77 17.05
C HIS A 39 7.70 -6.51 17.44
N LYS A 40 8.02 -6.54 18.74
CA LYS A 40 9.42 -6.36 19.22
C LYS A 40 10.32 -7.52 18.80
N GLU A 41 9.83 -8.74 18.89
CA GLU A 41 10.55 -9.93 18.43
C GLU A 41 10.77 -9.88 16.93
N VAL A 42 9.72 -9.56 16.16
CA VAL A 42 9.81 -9.41 14.70
C VAL A 42 10.82 -8.31 14.34
N ALA A 43 10.77 -7.16 15.01
CA ALA A 43 11.69 -6.05 14.74
C ALA A 43 13.16 -6.45 14.99
N ASN A 44 13.43 -7.17 16.06
CA ASN A 44 14.79 -7.65 16.36
C ASN A 44 15.30 -8.59 15.26
N HIS A 45 14.49 -9.57 14.86
CA HIS A 45 14.86 -10.47 13.76
C HIS A 45 15.06 -9.71 12.43
N CYS A 46 14.24 -8.71 12.13
CA CYS A 46 14.43 -7.89 10.93
C CYS A 46 15.77 -7.14 10.94
N ARG A 47 16.14 -6.53 12.08
CA ARG A 47 17.44 -5.85 12.24
C ARG A 47 18.60 -6.82 12.08
N ASP A 48 18.52 -7.99 12.74
CA ASP A 48 19.57 -9.02 12.69
C ASP A 48 19.79 -9.51 11.25
N ILE A 49 18.72 -9.79 10.51
CA ILE A 49 18.80 -10.27 9.12
C ILE A 49 19.41 -9.19 8.22
N VAL A 50 18.90 -7.95 8.28
CA VAL A 50 19.39 -6.86 7.42
C VAL A 50 20.81 -6.44 7.79
N SER A 51 21.22 -6.58 9.06
CA SER A 51 22.60 -6.27 9.47
C SER A 51 23.66 -7.16 8.83
N GLN A 52 23.26 -8.32 8.30
CA GLN A 52 24.13 -9.31 7.64
C GLN A 52 24.22 -9.10 6.12
N LEU A 53 23.42 -8.20 5.55
CA LEU A 53 23.48 -7.89 4.12
C LEU A 53 24.78 -7.20 3.75
N ASP A 54 25.22 -7.41 2.50
CA ASP A 54 26.41 -6.72 1.98
C ASP A 54 26.14 -5.20 1.89
N LYS A 55 26.97 -4.43 2.58
CA LYS A 55 26.90 -2.97 2.64
C LYS A 55 27.59 -2.26 1.47
N GLY A 56 28.05 -3.00 0.50
CA GLY A 56 28.72 -2.45 -0.69
C GLY A 56 27.78 -1.80 -1.71
N ASP A 57 26.50 -2.09 -1.66
CA ASP A 57 25.49 -1.57 -2.59
C ASP A 57 24.38 -0.86 -1.81
N ARG A 58 24.26 0.46 -2.01
CA ARG A 58 23.22 1.29 -1.38
C ARG A 58 21.78 0.85 -1.66
N LEU A 59 21.55 0.10 -2.74
CA LEU A 59 20.22 -0.39 -3.08
C LEU A 59 19.83 -1.64 -2.29
N THR A 60 20.81 -2.39 -1.75
CA THR A 60 20.57 -3.68 -1.12
C THR A 60 20.79 -3.68 0.40
N GLU A 61 21.49 -2.70 0.94
CA GLU A 61 21.90 -2.69 2.34
C GLU A 61 20.76 -2.60 3.37
N TYR A 62 19.56 -2.22 2.94
CA TYR A 62 18.40 -2.04 3.82
C TYR A 62 17.24 -3.00 3.53
N THR A 63 17.35 -3.83 2.49
CA THR A 63 16.26 -4.71 2.06
C THR A 63 16.73 -6.12 1.70
N THR A 64 15.98 -7.12 2.12
CA THR A 64 16.23 -8.51 1.72
C THR A 64 15.66 -8.85 0.34
N TYR A 65 15.03 -7.89 -0.37
CA TYR A 65 14.37 -8.16 -1.65
C TYR A 65 15.30 -8.81 -2.69
N PHE A 66 16.54 -8.35 -2.76
CA PHE A 66 17.55 -8.83 -3.73
C PHE A 66 18.40 -9.99 -3.21
N ASP A 67 18.31 -10.33 -1.92
CA ASP A 67 19.11 -11.37 -1.29
C ASP A 67 18.25 -12.60 -0.97
N HIS A 68 18.51 -13.69 -1.71
CA HIS A 68 17.79 -14.95 -1.55
C HIS A 68 18.01 -15.57 -0.18
N ASP A 69 19.26 -15.61 0.28
CA ASP A 69 19.64 -16.29 1.53
C ASP A 69 19.05 -15.55 2.74
N ALA A 70 19.03 -14.23 2.71
CA ALA A 70 18.38 -13.42 3.73
C ALA A 70 16.87 -13.61 3.77
N ARG A 71 16.20 -13.76 2.60
CA ARG A 71 14.77 -14.12 2.57
C ARG A 71 14.54 -15.50 3.16
N GLU A 72 15.36 -16.49 2.82
CA GLU A 72 15.27 -17.83 3.40
C GLU A 72 15.48 -17.82 4.92
N GLN A 73 16.37 -16.98 5.45
CA GLN A 73 16.51 -16.79 6.89
C GLN A 73 15.26 -16.19 7.51
N THR A 74 14.59 -15.26 6.81
CA THR A 74 13.30 -14.70 7.24
C THR A 74 12.23 -15.79 7.33
N HIS A 75 12.16 -16.69 6.35
CA HIS A 75 11.19 -17.78 6.33
C HIS A 75 11.38 -18.79 7.49
N LYS A 76 12.58 -18.92 8.02
CA LYS A 76 12.89 -19.81 9.16
C LYS A 76 12.55 -19.22 10.53
N GLN A 77 12.14 -17.94 10.58
CA GLN A 77 11.78 -17.31 11.84
C GLN A 77 10.46 -17.88 12.41
N SER A 78 10.39 -18.02 13.72
CA SER A 78 9.24 -18.61 14.44
C SER A 78 7.91 -17.94 14.13
N TRP A 79 7.92 -16.62 13.93
CA TRP A 79 6.75 -15.81 13.65
C TRP A 79 6.30 -15.86 12.19
N TYR A 80 7.17 -16.24 11.23
CA TYR A 80 6.92 -16.11 9.80
C TYR A 80 5.70 -16.88 9.32
N ASN A 81 5.57 -18.15 9.70
CA ASN A 81 4.44 -18.97 9.31
C ASN A 81 3.10 -18.42 9.83
N THR A 82 3.11 -17.86 11.04
CA THR A 82 1.91 -17.21 11.61
C THR A 82 1.54 -15.98 10.80
N PHE A 83 2.52 -15.15 10.45
CA PHE A 83 2.33 -13.98 9.60
C PHE A 83 1.80 -14.36 8.21
N ALA A 84 2.48 -15.27 7.52
CA ALA A 84 2.09 -15.73 6.20
C ALA A 84 0.64 -16.27 6.18
N ASN A 85 0.28 -17.07 7.19
CA ASN A 85 -1.08 -17.61 7.29
C ASN A 85 -2.13 -16.51 7.52
N GLN A 86 -1.87 -15.52 8.38
CA GLN A 86 -2.77 -14.37 8.56
C GLN A 86 -2.97 -13.62 7.24
N MET A 87 -1.90 -13.39 6.48
CA MET A 87 -1.99 -12.68 5.19
C MET A 87 -2.71 -13.50 4.12
N LYS A 88 -2.48 -14.81 4.07
CA LYS A 88 -3.20 -15.72 3.15
C LYS A 88 -4.70 -15.78 3.46
N ASP A 89 -5.08 -15.87 4.72
CA ASP A 89 -6.51 -15.82 5.11
C ASP A 89 -7.14 -14.48 4.75
N THR A 90 -6.43 -13.37 4.98
CA THR A 90 -6.89 -12.03 4.61
C THR A 90 -7.03 -11.88 3.09
N TYR A 91 -6.12 -12.49 2.32
CA TYR A 91 -6.21 -12.54 0.86
C TYR A 91 -7.50 -13.22 0.38
N VAL A 92 -7.81 -14.39 0.92
CA VAL A 92 -9.04 -15.13 0.57
C VAL A 92 -10.27 -14.28 0.86
N GLU A 93 -10.34 -13.69 2.05
CA GLU A 93 -11.46 -12.84 2.46
C GLU A 93 -11.57 -11.59 1.60
N PHE A 94 -10.46 -10.94 1.27
CA PHE A 94 -10.43 -9.78 0.37
C PHE A 94 -10.97 -10.15 -1.02
N CYS A 95 -10.48 -11.23 -1.61
CA CYS A 95 -10.91 -11.67 -2.92
C CYS A 95 -12.40 -12.05 -2.93
N ARG A 96 -12.87 -12.72 -1.88
CA ARG A 96 -14.28 -13.09 -1.73
C ARG A 96 -15.18 -11.86 -1.65
N THR A 97 -14.80 -10.87 -0.83
CA THR A 97 -15.64 -9.70 -0.53
C THR A 97 -15.57 -8.62 -1.62
N GLN A 98 -14.40 -8.42 -2.22
CA GLN A 98 -14.19 -7.32 -3.17
C GLN A 98 -14.31 -7.74 -4.63
N TYR A 99 -13.97 -8.99 -4.95
CA TYR A 99 -13.98 -9.49 -6.32
C TYR A 99 -15.08 -10.53 -6.58
N ASN A 100 -15.83 -10.91 -5.54
CA ASN A 100 -16.82 -11.97 -5.60
C ASN A 100 -16.24 -13.30 -6.13
N ILE A 101 -14.95 -13.56 -5.82
CA ILE A 101 -14.28 -14.79 -6.17
C ILE A 101 -14.59 -15.79 -5.05
N ASN A 102 -15.24 -16.89 -5.42
CA ASN A 102 -15.50 -17.98 -4.49
C ASN A 102 -14.33 -18.96 -4.52
N PHE A 103 -13.70 -19.14 -3.38
CA PHE A 103 -12.57 -20.05 -3.21
C PHE A 103 -13.01 -21.27 -2.39
N GLU A 104 -14.16 -21.89 -2.69
CA GLU A 104 -14.67 -23.03 -1.92
C GLU A 104 -13.66 -24.17 -1.79
N ASP A 105 -12.80 -24.34 -2.81
CA ASP A 105 -11.79 -25.39 -2.87
C ASP A 105 -10.35 -24.88 -2.65
N VAL A 106 -10.14 -23.57 -2.39
CA VAL A 106 -8.81 -22.98 -2.24
C VAL A 106 -8.31 -23.12 -0.82
N THR A 107 -7.16 -23.75 -0.68
CA THR A 107 -6.44 -23.85 0.59
C THR A 107 -5.35 -22.80 0.69
N ARG A 108 -4.81 -22.58 1.91
CA ARG A 108 -3.64 -21.69 2.08
C ARG A 108 -2.42 -22.14 1.25
N GLN A 109 -2.34 -23.41 0.87
CA GLN A 109 -1.25 -23.96 0.07
C GLN A 109 -1.32 -23.48 -1.38
N ASP A 110 -2.51 -23.19 -1.87
CA ASP A 110 -2.73 -22.67 -3.23
C ASP A 110 -2.43 -21.18 -3.36
N ILE A 111 -2.05 -20.50 -2.25
CA ILE A 111 -1.72 -19.09 -2.23
C ILE A 111 -0.22 -18.92 -2.06
N HIS A 112 0.43 -18.40 -3.09
CA HIS A 112 1.82 -17.99 -3.03
C HIS A 112 1.94 -16.70 -2.22
N PHE A 113 2.89 -16.71 -1.30
CA PHE A 113 3.23 -15.59 -0.44
C PHE A 113 4.72 -15.31 -0.56
N PHE A 114 5.05 -14.17 -1.13
CA PHE A 114 6.43 -13.70 -1.27
C PHE A 114 6.62 -12.47 -0.41
N ALA A 115 7.55 -12.50 0.53
CA ALA A 115 7.78 -11.40 1.47
C ALA A 115 9.26 -11.04 1.57
N TRP A 116 9.53 -9.76 1.86
CA TRP A 116 10.87 -9.24 2.11
C TRP A 116 10.86 -8.18 3.21
N VAL A 117 11.97 -8.12 3.93
CA VAL A 117 12.18 -7.19 5.04
C VAL A 117 12.84 -5.91 4.53
N ASN A 118 12.42 -4.76 5.07
CA ASN A 118 13.06 -3.47 4.88
C ASN A 118 13.33 -2.85 6.26
N VAL A 119 14.56 -2.38 6.49
CA VAL A 119 14.97 -1.67 7.71
C VAL A 119 15.67 -0.38 7.32
N TYR A 120 15.03 0.75 7.59
CA TYR A 120 15.56 2.07 7.31
C TYR A 120 15.96 2.74 8.61
N ASN A 121 17.21 3.18 8.70
CA ASN A 121 17.75 3.94 9.83
C ASN A 121 17.93 5.43 9.50
N GLU A 122 17.52 5.84 8.31
CA GLU A 122 17.46 7.20 7.82
C GLU A 122 16.26 7.37 6.89
N PRO A 123 15.74 8.59 6.70
CA PRO A 123 14.64 8.85 5.78
C PRO A 123 14.98 8.37 4.37
N HIS A 124 14.18 7.49 3.83
CA HIS A 124 14.37 6.87 2.53
C HIS A 124 13.11 7.05 1.67
N SER A 125 13.30 7.25 0.38
CA SER A 125 12.21 7.29 -0.59
C SER A 125 12.07 5.97 -1.32
N HIS A 126 10.85 5.68 -1.74
CA HIS A 126 10.57 4.60 -2.68
C HIS A 126 9.83 5.19 -3.88
N GLU A 127 10.43 5.06 -5.05
CA GLU A 127 9.88 5.57 -6.30
C GLU A 127 8.47 5.05 -6.60
N VAL A 128 7.75 5.75 -7.45
CA VAL A 128 6.41 5.34 -7.87
C VAL A 128 6.49 4.04 -8.66
N HIS A 129 5.84 3.01 -8.17
CA HIS A 129 5.84 1.68 -8.79
C HIS A 129 4.54 0.92 -8.51
N ASN A 130 4.39 -0.22 -9.15
CA ASN A 130 3.39 -1.24 -8.86
C ASN A 130 4.04 -2.63 -8.85
N HIS A 131 3.29 -3.63 -8.44
CA HIS A 131 3.78 -5.01 -8.44
C HIS A 131 3.11 -5.81 -9.55
N VAL A 132 3.83 -6.02 -10.63
CA VAL A 132 3.39 -6.91 -11.71
C VAL A 132 3.44 -8.37 -11.27
N LYS A 133 2.57 -9.21 -11.82
CA LYS A 133 2.49 -10.66 -11.54
C LYS A 133 2.05 -11.02 -10.11
N SER A 134 1.35 -10.13 -9.44
CA SER A 134 0.68 -10.40 -8.16
C SER A 134 -0.75 -9.91 -8.21
N ARG A 135 -1.65 -10.51 -7.47
CA ARG A 135 -3.03 -10.05 -7.38
C ARG A 135 -3.17 -8.96 -6.31
N LEU A 136 -2.63 -9.24 -5.13
CA LEU A 136 -2.60 -8.28 -4.03
C LEU A 136 -1.15 -8.09 -3.56
N SER A 137 -0.86 -6.87 -3.15
CA SER A 137 0.39 -6.49 -2.49
C SER A 137 0.09 -5.84 -1.16
N GLY A 138 1.03 -5.91 -0.24
CA GLY A 138 0.85 -5.33 1.08
C GLY A 138 2.15 -4.99 1.76
N THR A 139 2.01 -4.26 2.86
CA THR A 139 3.12 -3.93 3.75
C THR A 139 2.65 -4.01 5.20
N TYR A 140 3.36 -4.80 6.01
CA TYR A 140 3.24 -4.82 7.45
C TYR A 140 4.29 -3.88 8.05
N TYR A 141 3.85 -2.93 8.87
CA TYR A 141 4.68 -1.96 9.55
C TYR A 141 5.05 -2.49 10.93
N VAL A 142 6.23 -3.09 11.01
CA VAL A 142 6.73 -3.74 12.24
C VAL A 142 7.08 -2.70 13.30
N ALA A 143 7.79 -1.64 12.88
CA ALA A 143 8.12 -0.50 13.70
C ALA A 143 8.07 0.78 12.86
N THR A 144 7.44 1.79 13.40
CA THR A 144 7.36 3.15 12.85
C THR A 144 7.52 4.13 13.99
N ASP A 145 7.98 5.32 13.69
CA ASP A 145 7.99 6.47 14.57
C ASP A 145 7.15 7.62 14.00
N ASP A 146 7.01 8.71 14.74
CA ASP A 146 6.23 9.88 14.31
C ASP A 146 6.86 10.61 13.10
N ALA A 147 8.12 10.30 12.79
CA ALA A 147 8.86 10.84 11.65
C ALA A 147 8.76 9.94 10.40
N SER A 148 8.16 8.75 10.54
CA SER A 148 8.04 7.79 9.43
C SER A 148 7.16 8.35 8.32
N GLU A 149 7.68 8.32 7.11
CA GLU A 149 6.96 8.81 5.92
C GLU A 149 5.74 7.95 5.60
N PRO A 150 4.65 8.56 5.10
CA PRO A 150 3.46 7.82 4.70
C PRO A 150 3.72 6.97 3.46
N ILE A 151 2.93 5.92 3.29
CA ILE A 151 2.76 5.35 1.96
C ILE A 151 1.75 6.20 1.18
N LYS A 152 2.07 6.49 -0.07
CA LYS A 152 1.27 7.29 -0.97
C LYS A 152 0.74 6.41 -2.10
N PHE A 153 -0.58 6.41 -2.29
CA PHE A 153 -1.25 5.72 -3.39
C PHE A 153 -1.71 6.74 -4.42
N TRP A 154 -1.48 6.43 -5.68
CA TRP A 154 -1.86 7.30 -6.79
C TRP A 154 -3.22 6.89 -7.35
N ASN A 155 -4.06 7.88 -7.65
CA ASN A 155 -5.38 7.62 -8.23
C ASN A 155 -5.23 6.93 -9.60
N PRO A 156 -5.74 5.71 -9.80
CA PRO A 156 -5.63 5.02 -11.08
C PRO A 156 -6.42 5.71 -12.21
N ASN A 157 -7.39 6.56 -11.87
CA ASN A 157 -8.21 7.30 -12.84
C ASN A 157 -7.63 8.70 -13.15
N MET A 158 -6.32 8.80 -13.38
CA MET A 158 -5.62 10.07 -13.63
C MET A 158 -6.22 10.91 -14.76
N SER A 159 -6.82 10.29 -15.79
CA SER A 159 -7.44 11.01 -16.89
C SER A 159 -8.69 11.82 -16.49
N ALA A 160 -9.34 11.46 -15.40
CA ALA A 160 -10.51 12.20 -14.88
C ALA A 160 -10.09 13.50 -14.17
N LEU A 161 -8.82 13.64 -13.80
CA LEU A 161 -8.32 14.76 -13.00
C LEU A 161 -8.04 16.01 -13.83
N HIS A 162 -7.79 15.89 -15.13
CA HIS A 162 -7.51 17.03 -16.02
C HIS A 162 -8.71 17.95 -16.28
N SER A 163 -9.91 17.58 -15.88
CA SER A 163 -11.13 18.36 -16.13
C SER A 163 -11.60 19.17 -14.93
N GLN A 164 -10.96 19.04 -13.78
CA GLN A 164 -11.38 19.74 -12.55
C GLN A 164 -10.33 20.78 -12.14
N SER A 165 -10.69 22.04 -12.24
CA SER A 165 -9.96 23.14 -11.60
C SER A 165 -10.45 23.27 -10.15
N GLY A 166 -9.68 22.83 -9.20
CA GLY A 166 -9.94 22.96 -7.77
C GLY A 166 -8.70 23.43 -7.04
N ASN A 167 -8.86 23.92 -5.84
CA ASN A 167 -7.73 24.23 -4.96
C ASN A 167 -7.07 22.92 -4.54
N ASP A 168 -5.76 22.83 -4.72
CA ASP A 168 -4.94 21.67 -4.36
C ASP A 168 -4.59 21.65 -2.85
N GLU A 169 -5.53 22.04 -1.99
CA GLU A 169 -5.31 21.98 -0.56
C GLU A 169 -5.32 20.52 -0.08
N GLU A 170 -4.25 20.12 0.57
CA GLU A 170 -4.17 18.83 1.25
C GLU A 170 -5.15 18.83 2.43
N ILE A 171 -6.01 17.81 2.49
CA ILE A 171 -7.00 17.66 3.55
C ILE A 171 -6.61 16.43 4.36
N ARG A 172 -6.22 16.68 5.62
CA ARG A 172 -6.04 15.64 6.63
C ARG A 172 -7.05 15.88 7.74
N PRO A 173 -8.09 15.07 7.86
CA PRO A 173 -9.01 15.16 8.99
C PRO A 173 -8.23 15.02 10.31
N GLU A 174 -8.62 15.79 11.33
CA GLU A 174 -7.99 15.73 12.64
C GLU A 174 -8.00 14.28 13.18
N ASN A 175 -6.86 13.83 13.69
CA ASN A 175 -6.63 12.45 14.16
C ASN A 175 -6.79 11.35 13.09
N SER A 176 -6.77 11.69 11.81
CA SER A 176 -6.81 10.69 10.73
C SER A 176 -5.41 10.25 10.33
N GLN A 177 -5.25 8.94 10.09
CA GLN A 177 -4.08 8.38 9.42
C GLN A 177 -4.11 8.60 7.91
N PHE A 178 -5.23 9.11 7.38
CA PHE A 178 -5.47 9.30 5.96
C PHE A 178 -5.42 10.78 5.60
N GLU A 179 -4.70 11.08 4.54
CA GLU A 179 -4.62 12.39 3.92
C GLU A 179 -4.84 12.27 2.42
N PHE A 180 -5.59 13.17 1.84
CA PHE A 180 -5.88 13.19 0.41
C PHE A 180 -5.81 14.61 -0.13
N THR A 181 -5.40 14.74 -1.38
CA THR A 181 -5.36 16.02 -2.06
C THR A 181 -6.77 16.44 -2.46
N GLY A 182 -7.31 17.43 -1.77
CA GLY A 182 -8.55 18.15 -2.04
C GLY A 182 -9.58 17.50 -2.95
N LEU A 183 -10.26 18.27 -3.77
CA LEU A 183 -11.28 17.78 -4.69
C LEU A 183 -10.73 16.95 -5.85
N GLN A 184 -9.45 17.07 -6.17
CA GLN A 184 -8.85 16.35 -7.30
C GLN A 184 -8.44 14.92 -6.94
N GLN A 185 -8.18 14.65 -5.66
CA GLN A 185 -7.76 13.33 -5.16
C GLN A 185 -6.74 12.63 -6.08
N THR A 186 -5.66 13.35 -6.40
CA THR A 186 -4.57 12.82 -7.23
C THR A 186 -3.85 11.67 -6.55
N ASP A 187 -3.80 11.74 -5.24
CA ASP A 187 -3.18 10.74 -4.39
C ASP A 187 -3.86 10.64 -3.02
N PHE A 188 -3.47 9.62 -2.31
CA PHE A 188 -3.97 9.28 -1.01
C PHE A 188 -2.80 8.82 -0.15
N LYS A 189 -2.56 9.48 0.98
CA LYS A 189 -1.48 9.14 1.90
C LYS A 189 -2.03 8.40 3.11
N PHE A 190 -1.30 7.40 3.57
CA PHE A 190 -1.59 6.68 4.79
C PHE A 190 -0.36 6.71 5.70
N TYR A 191 -0.56 7.15 6.94
CA TYR A 191 0.45 7.25 8.00
C TYR A 191 0.31 6.02 8.90
N PRO A 192 1.18 5.02 8.76
CA PRO A 192 1.05 3.76 9.48
C PRO A 192 1.51 3.88 10.93
N ASN A 193 0.87 3.12 11.82
CA ASN A 193 1.40 2.82 13.15
C ASN A 193 2.08 1.45 13.18
N SER A 194 2.96 1.26 14.16
CA SER A 194 3.56 -0.05 14.41
C SER A 194 2.50 -1.11 14.70
N GLY A 195 2.63 -2.27 14.06
CA GLY A 195 1.67 -3.37 14.17
C GLY A 195 0.60 -3.40 13.08
N GLU A 196 0.43 -2.33 12.33
CA GLU A 196 -0.57 -2.25 11.26
C GLU A 196 -0.04 -2.82 9.94
N PHE A 197 -0.97 -3.20 9.07
CA PHE A 197 -0.66 -3.54 7.69
C PHE A 197 -1.71 -3.01 6.72
N LEU A 198 -1.28 -2.80 5.50
CA LEU A 198 -2.14 -2.50 4.36
C LEU A 198 -2.07 -3.65 3.35
N LEU A 199 -3.21 -3.88 2.67
CA LEU A 199 -3.30 -4.78 1.54
C LEU A 199 -4.10 -4.10 0.42
N TRP A 200 -3.57 -4.13 -0.81
CA TRP A 200 -4.15 -3.44 -1.96
C TRP A 200 -3.96 -4.22 -3.27
N PRO A 201 -4.76 -3.94 -4.31
CA PRO A 201 -4.55 -4.51 -5.63
C PRO A 201 -3.17 -4.17 -6.18
N SER A 202 -2.42 -5.16 -6.60
CA SER A 202 -1.01 -5.00 -6.98
C SER A 202 -0.76 -4.04 -8.14
N TYR A 203 -1.78 -3.78 -8.97
CA TYR A 203 -1.71 -2.79 -10.05
C TYR A 203 -1.68 -1.34 -9.56
N LEU A 204 -2.09 -1.09 -8.31
CA LEU A 204 -2.20 0.26 -7.78
C LEU A 204 -0.81 0.88 -7.58
N MET A 205 -0.58 1.98 -8.30
CA MET A 205 0.66 2.73 -8.19
C MET A 205 0.82 3.32 -6.79
N HIS A 206 1.99 3.12 -6.20
CA HIS A 206 2.29 3.64 -4.87
C HIS A 206 3.76 4.04 -4.75
N SER A 207 4.06 4.81 -3.72
CA SER A 207 5.40 5.32 -3.44
C SER A 207 5.55 5.62 -1.95
N VAL A 208 6.79 5.84 -1.52
CA VAL A 208 7.09 6.47 -0.23
C VAL A 208 7.84 7.76 -0.54
N PRO A 209 7.30 8.95 -0.18
CA PRO A 209 7.97 10.22 -0.40
C PRO A 209 9.34 10.26 0.28
N GLN A 210 10.24 11.11 -0.23
CA GLN A 210 11.50 11.39 0.46
C GLN A 210 11.23 12.10 1.77
N GLY A 211 11.65 11.49 2.87
CA GLY A 211 11.61 12.12 4.19
C GLY A 211 12.73 13.15 4.37
N HIS A 212 12.55 13.99 5.38
CA HIS A 212 13.57 14.95 5.78
C HIS A 212 14.24 14.50 7.07
N PRO A 213 15.58 14.40 7.10
CA PRO A 213 16.30 14.18 8.35
C PRO A 213 15.93 15.26 9.36
N ARG A 214 15.57 14.86 10.56
CA ARG A 214 15.39 15.79 11.68
C ARG A 214 16.67 15.83 12.49
N GLU A 215 17.13 17.03 12.81
CA GLU A 215 18.31 17.19 13.66
C GLU A 215 18.03 16.54 15.04
N ASN A 216 18.91 15.62 15.44
CA ASN A 216 18.93 14.94 16.74
C ASN A 216 17.79 13.93 17.02
N GLU A 217 17.03 13.48 16.04
CA GLU A 217 16.06 12.40 16.23
C GLU A 217 16.58 11.10 15.61
N SER A 218 16.43 10.00 16.35
CA SER A 218 16.67 8.67 15.81
C SER A 218 15.54 8.30 14.87
N TYR A 219 15.84 7.98 13.62
CA TYR A 219 14.87 7.46 12.66
C TYR A 219 14.98 5.95 12.60
N GLU A 220 13.85 5.27 12.70
CA GLU A 220 13.78 3.85 12.39
C GLU A 220 12.41 3.51 11.78
N ARG A 221 12.43 2.89 10.61
CA ARG A 221 11.25 2.31 10.00
C ARG A 221 11.55 0.88 9.57
N ILE A 222 10.81 -0.07 10.16
CA ILE A 222 10.90 -1.48 9.82
C ILE A 222 9.59 -1.92 9.21
N SER A 223 9.66 -2.48 8.01
CA SER A 223 8.48 -3.02 7.33
C SER A 223 8.77 -4.37 6.68
N ILE A 224 7.73 -5.17 6.53
CA ILE A 224 7.75 -6.40 5.74
C ILE A 224 6.77 -6.20 4.61
N SER A 225 7.29 -6.01 3.41
CA SER A 225 6.48 -5.93 2.20
C SER A 225 6.24 -7.33 1.65
N PHE A 226 5.09 -7.53 1.03
CA PHE A 226 4.72 -8.85 0.53
C PHE A 226 3.78 -8.79 -0.67
N ASN A 227 3.79 -9.89 -1.43
CA ASN A 227 2.91 -10.13 -2.56
C ASN A 227 2.14 -11.44 -2.35
N LEU A 228 0.89 -11.46 -2.80
CA LEU A 228 -0.02 -12.59 -2.71
C LEU A 228 -0.65 -12.89 -4.06
N GLN A 229 -0.68 -14.17 -4.40
CA GLN A 229 -1.25 -14.64 -5.66
C GLN A 229 -1.75 -16.06 -5.53
N HIS A 230 -2.81 -16.41 -6.27
CA HIS A 230 -3.26 -17.78 -6.40
C HIS A 230 -2.34 -18.56 -7.36
N ALA A 231 -2.09 -19.83 -7.08
CA ALA A 231 -1.19 -20.66 -7.88
C ALA A 231 -1.62 -20.75 -9.35
N GLU A 232 -2.91 -20.90 -9.62
CA GLU A 232 -3.44 -20.97 -10.99
C GLU A 232 -3.19 -19.68 -11.79
N ASP A 233 -3.17 -18.53 -11.13
CA ASP A 233 -2.84 -17.26 -11.80
C ASP A 233 -1.38 -17.25 -12.27
N LEU A 234 -0.46 -17.91 -11.53
CA LEU A 234 0.95 -18.03 -11.93
C LEU A 234 1.13 -18.87 -13.20
N GLU A 235 0.40 -19.97 -13.31
CA GLU A 235 0.48 -20.85 -14.48
C GLU A 235 0.06 -20.12 -15.76
N SER A 236 -0.94 -19.26 -15.69
CA SER A 236 -1.38 -18.47 -16.85
C SER A 236 -0.34 -17.48 -17.38
N TYR A 237 0.60 -17.03 -16.53
CA TYR A 237 1.70 -16.15 -16.91
C TYR A 237 2.91 -16.87 -17.50
N HIS A 238 3.07 -18.17 -17.25
CA HIS A 238 4.22 -18.95 -17.75
C HIS A 238 4.17 -19.24 -19.25
N HIS A 239 3.02 -19.08 -19.88
CA HIS A 239 2.87 -19.32 -21.32
C HIS A 239 3.44 -18.22 -22.23
N GLY A 240 4.07 -17.16 -21.71
CA GLY A 240 4.45 -16.00 -22.52
C GLY A 240 5.86 -15.43 -22.39
N THR A 241 6.62 -15.66 -21.31
CA THR A 241 7.98 -15.09 -21.17
C THR A 241 8.83 -15.85 -20.16
N PRO A 242 10.12 -16.12 -20.47
CA PRO A 242 11.05 -16.70 -19.53
C PRO A 242 11.61 -15.62 -18.60
N PHE A 243 10.87 -15.19 -17.59
CA PHE A 243 11.46 -14.54 -16.44
C PHE A 243 11.47 -15.55 -15.31
N ASP A 244 12.66 -16.07 -15.08
CA ASP A 244 13.01 -16.94 -13.97
C ASP A 244 12.89 -16.16 -12.68
N TYR A 245 11.66 -16.10 -12.14
CA TYR A 245 11.53 -15.93 -10.71
C TYR A 245 11.78 -17.30 -10.13
N GLY A 246 12.92 -17.46 -9.47
CA GLY A 246 13.21 -18.69 -8.77
C GLY A 246 11.98 -19.14 -8.00
N VAL A 247 11.35 -20.20 -8.50
CA VAL A 247 10.25 -20.85 -7.82
C VAL A 247 10.84 -21.40 -6.55
N LEU A 248 10.60 -20.72 -5.44
CA LEU A 248 10.91 -21.23 -4.12
C LEU A 248 9.86 -22.28 -3.81
N THR A 249 10.19 -23.54 -4.09
CA THR A 249 9.48 -24.71 -3.58
C THR A 249 9.71 -24.86 -2.09
#